data_1c47f79017fcaa18ec9d84dabc3c913b
#
_entry.id   1c47f79017fcaa18ec9d84dabc3c913b
#
_cell.length_a   1.000
_cell.length_b   1.000
_cell.length_c   1.000
_cell.angle_alpha   90.00
_cell.angle_beta   90.00
_cell.angle_gamma   90.00
#
_symmetry.space_group_name_H-M   'P 1'
#
loop_
_entity.id
_entity.type
_entity.pdbx_description
1 polymer ?
#
loop_
_entity_poly.entity_id
_entity_poly.type
_entity_poly.pdbx_seq_one_letter_code
_entity_poly.pdbx_strand_id
1 'polypeptide(L)'
;MNNRGVMAKKKKTPVAQIEPISLPDEDLAKARAWLEGLNADIAYSQAKRQLAEACGWERSKSNAVIVALHEEGFMAGEKNYFCNPNAPAEPGVVRGAREVSNFTIMLQSDPEVSVPLPYAIHCLPGDVFMLRKTVTGNWRVSNFVARHQTRWVCKLRGRIRRGRRSGIAQVVPINGFAPVEMQMDLADVPAEVDLEKAAFEVEFLPESMKPEPYVEIFVRFVKEIGNRFDPLGEIAIASAEYDLPVEFSAAALDEAQALPDEVDPKNMGRRVDLRDIPFVTIDGEDARDFDDAVYCARVEDGRTRLLVAIADVSHYVKPGAPLDVDAQQRATSVYFPASVVPMLPEKLSNGLCSLNPGVDRLTMVCDAVIDPEGRTEAYQFYPAVIHSHARLTYTQVWGA
;
A
#
# COMPACT_ATOMS: atom_id res chain seq x y z
N MET A 1 -25.14 -69.24 -21.63
CA MET A 1 -24.45 -69.25 -22.93
C MET A 1 -23.56 -68.02 -22.97
N ASN A 2 -22.24 -68.26 -22.85
CA ASN A 2 -21.18 -67.26 -22.85
C ASN A 2 -20.92 -66.74 -24.26
N ASN A 3 -20.78 -65.42 -24.42
CA ASN A 3 -20.07 -64.86 -25.56
C ASN A 3 -19.11 -63.78 -25.10
N ARG A 4 -17.84 -64.13 -24.89
CA ARG A 4 -16.71 -63.24 -24.67
C ARG A 4 -16.20 -62.76 -26.03
N GLY A 5 -16.43 -61.48 -26.36
CA GLY A 5 -15.82 -60.83 -27.51
C GLY A 5 -14.35 -60.56 -27.24
N VAL A 6 -13.45 -61.14 -28.00
CA VAL A 6 -12.01 -60.93 -28.02
C VAL A 6 -11.70 -59.56 -28.66
N MET A 7 -11.25 -58.58 -27.88
CA MET A 7 -10.68 -57.38 -28.42
C MET A 7 -9.29 -57.63 -29.03
N ALA A 8 -9.20 -57.42 -30.35
CA ALA A 8 -7.95 -57.48 -31.07
C ALA A 8 -7.01 -56.35 -30.66
N LYS A 9 -5.82 -56.65 -30.16
CA LYS A 9 -4.75 -55.73 -29.91
C LYS A 9 -4.27 -55.11 -31.23
N LYS A 10 -4.53 -53.78 -31.43
CA LYS A 10 -3.88 -53.04 -32.48
C LYS A 10 -2.38 -53.03 -32.27
N LYS A 11 -1.62 -53.57 -33.22
CA LYS A 11 -0.16 -53.48 -33.27
C LYS A 11 0.23 -52.03 -33.41
N LYS A 12 1.00 -51.51 -32.43
CA LYS A 12 1.69 -50.22 -32.54
C LYS A 12 2.72 -50.32 -33.68
N THR A 13 2.55 -49.51 -34.71
CA THR A 13 3.58 -49.28 -35.72
C THR A 13 4.82 -48.73 -35.05
N PRO A 14 6.05 -49.25 -35.35
CA PRO A 14 7.26 -48.68 -34.77
C PRO A 14 7.36 -47.20 -35.20
N VAL A 15 7.53 -46.31 -34.23
CA VAL A 15 7.90 -44.92 -34.50
C VAL A 15 9.28 -44.99 -35.15
N ALA A 16 9.39 -44.57 -36.41
CA ALA A 16 10.67 -44.40 -37.06
C ALA A 16 11.56 -43.54 -36.20
N GLN A 17 12.72 -44.03 -35.80
CA GLN A 17 13.77 -43.21 -35.17
C GLN A 17 14.17 -42.17 -36.22
N ILE A 18 13.74 -40.91 -36.01
CA ILE A 18 14.22 -39.78 -36.79
C ILE A 18 15.64 -39.59 -36.31
N GLU A 19 16.61 -39.86 -37.19
CA GLU A 19 18.01 -39.52 -36.95
C GLU A 19 18.12 -38.05 -36.58
N PRO A 20 18.94 -37.69 -35.56
CA PRO A 20 19.11 -36.29 -35.19
C PRO A 20 19.63 -35.52 -36.40
N ILE A 21 18.90 -34.52 -36.86
CA ILE A 21 19.31 -33.63 -37.93
C ILE A 21 20.55 -32.90 -37.40
N SER A 22 21.75 -33.25 -37.99
CA SER A 22 22.98 -32.50 -37.75
C SER A 22 22.76 -31.11 -38.33
N LEU A 23 22.58 -30.11 -37.46
CA LEU A 23 22.45 -28.71 -37.84
C LEU A 23 23.82 -28.11 -38.06
N PRO A 24 24.09 -27.41 -39.21
CA PRO A 24 25.31 -26.70 -39.41
C PRO A 24 25.53 -25.61 -38.36
N ASP A 25 26.77 -25.46 -37.86
CA ASP A 25 27.11 -24.43 -36.88
C ASP A 25 26.83 -23.02 -37.40
N GLU A 26 26.93 -22.80 -38.72
CA GLU A 26 26.57 -21.54 -39.37
C GLU A 26 25.07 -21.18 -39.19
N ASP A 27 24.19 -22.15 -39.26
CA ASP A 27 22.75 -21.93 -39.04
C ASP A 27 22.44 -21.57 -37.59
N LEU A 28 23.11 -22.23 -36.63
CA LEU A 28 22.97 -21.90 -35.20
C LEU A 28 23.52 -20.49 -34.93
N ALA A 29 24.70 -20.16 -35.48
CA ALA A 29 25.29 -18.82 -35.32
C ALA A 29 24.39 -17.72 -35.91
N LYS A 30 23.80 -17.96 -37.09
CA LYS A 30 22.87 -17.04 -37.74
C LYS A 30 21.60 -16.80 -36.89
N ALA A 31 21.07 -17.88 -36.32
CA ALA A 31 19.88 -17.78 -35.45
C ALA A 31 20.18 -17.08 -34.13
N ARG A 32 21.36 -17.31 -33.51
CA ARG A 32 21.82 -16.58 -32.33
C ARG A 32 21.91 -15.08 -32.57
N ALA A 33 22.63 -14.69 -33.66
CA ALA A 33 22.76 -13.27 -34.01
C ALA A 33 21.41 -12.59 -34.26
N TRP A 34 20.49 -13.31 -34.92
CA TRP A 34 19.12 -12.78 -35.13
C TRP A 34 18.37 -12.59 -33.84
N LEU A 35 18.40 -13.57 -32.92
CA LEU A 35 17.72 -13.49 -31.60
C LEU A 35 18.30 -12.36 -30.74
N GLU A 36 19.63 -12.21 -30.73
CA GLU A 36 20.33 -11.12 -30.02
C GLU A 36 19.92 -9.74 -30.55
N GLY A 37 19.78 -9.60 -31.86
CA GLY A 37 19.41 -8.36 -32.52
C GLY A 37 17.99 -7.90 -32.30
N LEU A 38 17.08 -8.75 -31.71
CA LEU A 38 15.70 -8.38 -31.48
C LEU A 38 15.52 -7.33 -30.37
N ASN A 39 16.46 -7.23 -29.43
CA ASN A 39 16.37 -6.36 -28.25
C ASN A 39 15.03 -6.50 -27.47
N ALA A 40 14.40 -7.67 -27.53
CA ALA A 40 13.12 -7.98 -26.91
C ALA A 40 13.01 -9.47 -26.66
N ASP A 41 12.16 -9.87 -25.70
CA ASP A 41 11.86 -11.28 -25.48
C ASP A 41 10.93 -11.81 -26.57
N ILE A 42 11.14 -13.06 -26.97
CA ILE A 42 10.33 -13.70 -28.01
C ILE A 42 9.87 -15.10 -27.58
N ALA A 43 8.57 -15.38 -27.74
CA ALA A 43 8.03 -16.72 -27.52
C ALA A 43 8.60 -17.72 -28.53
N TYR A 44 8.88 -18.95 -28.11
CA TYR A 44 9.42 -19.99 -29.00
C TYR A 44 8.56 -20.23 -30.24
N SER A 45 7.24 -20.18 -30.11
CA SER A 45 6.31 -20.31 -31.24
C SER A 45 6.42 -19.17 -32.24
N GLN A 46 6.68 -17.95 -31.77
CA GLN A 46 6.94 -16.79 -32.64
C GLN A 46 8.32 -16.83 -33.24
N ALA A 47 9.35 -17.21 -32.46
CA ALA A 47 10.71 -17.35 -32.94
C ALA A 47 10.82 -18.34 -34.11
N LYS A 48 10.15 -19.49 -34.02
CA LYS A 48 10.08 -20.49 -35.11
C LYS A 48 9.55 -19.89 -36.42
N ARG A 49 8.52 -19.07 -36.36
CA ARG A 49 7.93 -18.44 -37.53
C ARG A 49 8.77 -17.30 -38.07
N GLN A 50 9.15 -16.37 -37.20
CA GLN A 50 9.88 -15.16 -37.62
C GLN A 50 11.31 -15.47 -38.08
N LEU A 51 11.97 -16.46 -37.49
CA LEU A 51 13.28 -16.90 -37.92
C LEU A 51 13.22 -17.56 -39.32
N ALA A 52 12.19 -18.34 -39.61
CA ALA A 52 11.96 -18.91 -40.92
C ALA A 52 11.86 -17.81 -41.99
N GLU A 53 11.08 -16.78 -41.71
CA GLU A 53 10.89 -15.62 -42.59
C GLU A 53 12.20 -14.80 -42.76
N ALA A 54 12.89 -14.49 -41.65
CA ALA A 54 14.10 -13.68 -41.65
C ALA A 54 15.28 -14.34 -42.36
N CYS A 55 15.40 -15.68 -42.26
CA CYS A 55 16.51 -16.43 -42.87
C CYS A 55 16.14 -17.09 -44.20
N GLY A 56 14.88 -17.00 -44.65
CA GLY A 56 14.41 -17.70 -45.85
C GLY A 56 14.44 -19.24 -45.70
N TRP A 57 14.22 -19.73 -44.46
CA TRP A 57 14.27 -21.17 -44.19
C TRP A 57 12.89 -21.82 -44.24
N GLU A 58 12.88 -23.11 -44.51
CA GLU A 58 11.69 -23.90 -44.29
C GLU A 58 11.34 -23.97 -42.80
N ARG A 59 10.08 -24.05 -42.47
CA ARG A 59 9.59 -24.14 -41.06
C ARG A 59 10.16 -25.31 -40.29
N SER A 60 10.42 -26.43 -40.95
CA SER A 60 11.08 -27.62 -40.38
C SER A 60 12.47 -27.32 -39.89
N LYS A 61 13.29 -26.65 -40.71
CA LYS A 61 14.65 -26.23 -40.39
C LYS A 61 14.65 -25.22 -39.25
N SER A 62 13.85 -24.16 -39.33
CA SER A 62 13.72 -23.16 -38.25
C SER A 62 13.28 -23.79 -36.93
N ASN A 63 12.36 -24.75 -36.98
CA ASN A 63 11.94 -25.48 -35.79
C ASN A 63 13.06 -26.28 -35.15
N ALA A 64 13.86 -27.01 -35.95
CA ALA A 64 15.00 -27.78 -35.45
C ALA A 64 16.07 -26.88 -34.82
N VAL A 65 16.37 -25.73 -35.43
CA VAL A 65 17.35 -24.76 -34.91
C VAL A 65 16.86 -24.16 -33.56
N ILE A 66 15.60 -23.76 -33.47
CA ILE A 66 15.04 -23.21 -32.24
C ILE A 66 15.04 -24.25 -31.10
N VAL A 67 14.76 -25.53 -31.42
CA VAL A 67 14.81 -26.62 -30.41
C VAL A 67 16.26 -26.81 -29.95
N ALA A 68 17.23 -26.85 -30.84
CA ALA A 68 18.65 -26.99 -30.49
C ALA A 68 19.12 -25.85 -29.58
N LEU A 69 18.83 -24.59 -29.95
CA LEU A 69 19.18 -23.43 -29.13
C LEU A 69 18.52 -23.46 -27.73
N HIS A 70 17.29 -23.95 -27.64
CA HIS A 70 16.62 -24.14 -26.36
C HIS A 70 17.29 -25.26 -25.51
N GLU A 71 17.66 -26.38 -26.13
CA GLU A 71 18.36 -27.50 -25.45
C GLU A 71 19.74 -27.07 -24.99
N GLU A 72 20.44 -26.22 -25.73
CA GLU A 72 21.71 -25.62 -25.32
C GLU A 72 21.57 -24.58 -24.21
N GLY A 73 20.37 -24.19 -23.86
CA GLY A 73 20.10 -23.15 -22.85
C GLY A 73 20.40 -21.73 -23.34
N PHE A 74 20.45 -21.50 -24.65
CA PHE A 74 20.69 -20.16 -25.21
C PHE A 74 19.56 -19.19 -24.86
N MET A 75 19.88 -18.05 -24.23
CA MET A 75 18.93 -17.07 -23.69
C MET A 75 17.88 -17.71 -22.78
N ALA A 76 18.26 -18.77 -22.06
CA ALA A 76 17.38 -19.47 -21.15
C ALA A 76 16.97 -18.58 -19.96
N GLY A 77 15.70 -18.59 -19.63
CA GLY A 77 15.17 -17.86 -18.49
C GLY A 77 13.78 -18.31 -18.11
N GLU A 78 12.96 -18.70 -19.08
CA GLU A 78 11.59 -19.13 -18.86
C GLU A 78 11.13 -20.14 -19.91
N LYS A 79 10.24 -21.05 -19.49
CA LYS A 79 9.85 -22.26 -20.25
C LYS A 79 9.41 -22.06 -21.70
N ASN A 80 8.98 -20.88 -22.11
CA ASN A 80 8.41 -20.66 -23.44
C ASN A 80 8.97 -19.44 -24.17
N TYR A 81 10.06 -18.83 -23.64
CA TYR A 81 10.64 -17.60 -24.19
C TYR A 81 12.16 -17.69 -24.30
N PHE A 82 12.70 -17.10 -25.36
CA PHE A 82 14.07 -16.61 -25.36
C PHE A 82 14.10 -15.25 -24.70
N CYS A 83 14.83 -15.12 -23.60
CA CYS A 83 14.92 -13.91 -22.78
C CYS A 83 16.14 -13.10 -23.21
N ASN A 84 15.93 -12.10 -24.06
CA ASN A 84 17.02 -11.26 -24.57
C ASN A 84 17.57 -10.36 -23.45
N PRO A 85 18.89 -10.42 -23.12
CA PRO A 85 19.46 -9.56 -22.08
C PRO A 85 19.23 -8.06 -22.28
N ASN A 86 19.11 -7.63 -23.54
CA ASN A 86 18.92 -6.23 -23.93
C ASN A 86 17.44 -5.82 -24.02
N ALA A 87 16.49 -6.74 -23.76
CA ALA A 87 15.08 -6.39 -23.74
C ALA A 87 14.78 -5.41 -22.61
N PRO A 88 13.99 -4.34 -22.86
CA PRO A 88 13.55 -3.45 -21.80
C PRO A 88 12.89 -4.23 -20.68
N ALA A 89 13.35 -3.99 -19.45
CA ALA A 89 12.86 -4.65 -18.25
C ALA A 89 12.60 -3.62 -17.14
N GLU A 90 11.45 -3.67 -16.52
CA GLU A 90 11.05 -2.75 -15.48
C GLU A 90 10.31 -3.49 -14.35
N PRO A 91 10.45 -3.05 -13.08
CA PRO A 91 9.67 -3.58 -12.00
C PRO A 91 8.20 -3.13 -12.10
N GLY A 92 7.29 -4.00 -11.73
CA GLY A 92 5.89 -3.72 -11.60
C GLY A 92 5.32 -4.28 -10.30
N VAL A 93 4.31 -3.62 -9.77
CA VAL A 93 3.68 -3.95 -8.47
C VAL A 93 2.32 -4.57 -8.69
N VAL A 94 2.03 -5.66 -7.99
CA VAL A 94 0.74 -6.34 -8.03
C VAL A 94 -0.33 -5.45 -7.40
N ARG A 95 -1.39 -5.20 -8.15
CA ARG A 95 -2.61 -4.55 -7.68
C ARG A 95 -3.69 -5.60 -7.43
N GLY A 96 -4.23 -5.58 -6.21
CA GLY A 96 -5.33 -6.46 -5.81
C GLY A 96 -6.67 -6.07 -6.44
N ALA A 97 -7.57 -7.04 -6.46
CA ALA A 97 -8.96 -6.89 -6.89
C ALA A 97 -9.85 -7.82 -6.05
N ARG A 98 -11.18 -7.65 -6.15
CA ARG A 98 -12.13 -8.53 -5.43
C ARG A 98 -12.05 -10.00 -5.82
N GLU A 99 -11.52 -10.29 -7.00
CA GLU A 99 -11.25 -11.64 -7.49
C GLU A 99 -9.78 -11.75 -7.88
N VAL A 100 -9.12 -12.84 -7.48
CA VAL A 100 -7.70 -13.09 -7.80
C VAL A 100 -7.45 -13.12 -9.30
N SER A 101 -8.41 -13.61 -10.09
CA SER A 101 -8.34 -13.62 -11.56
C SER A 101 -8.18 -12.23 -12.19
N ASN A 102 -8.55 -11.18 -11.46
CA ASN A 102 -8.49 -9.79 -11.90
C ASN A 102 -7.27 -9.04 -11.37
N PHE A 103 -6.34 -9.73 -10.72
CA PHE A 103 -5.08 -9.12 -10.30
C PHE A 103 -4.27 -8.69 -11.51
N THR A 104 -3.69 -7.52 -11.43
CA THR A 104 -2.81 -6.95 -12.46
C THR A 104 -1.50 -6.49 -11.85
N ILE A 105 -0.48 -6.35 -12.69
CA ILE A 105 0.79 -5.73 -12.30
C ILE A 105 0.86 -4.38 -13.00
N MET A 106 1.03 -3.31 -12.24
CA MET A 106 1.23 -1.96 -12.77
C MET A 106 2.71 -1.67 -12.88
N LEU A 107 3.15 -1.08 -13.99
CA LEU A 107 4.52 -0.58 -14.11
C LEU A 107 4.76 0.55 -13.09
N GLN A 108 5.98 0.58 -12.53
CA GLN A 108 6.35 1.68 -11.62
C GLN A 108 6.57 3.00 -12.37
N SER A 109 7.05 2.94 -13.62
CA SER A 109 7.28 4.12 -14.45
C SER A 109 6.01 4.71 -15.03
N ASP A 110 4.97 3.89 -15.22
CA ASP A 110 3.68 4.29 -15.81
C ASP A 110 2.52 3.51 -15.19
N PRO A 111 1.89 4.07 -14.12
CA PRO A 111 0.79 3.41 -13.42
C PRO A 111 -0.48 3.16 -14.25
N GLU A 112 -0.61 3.77 -15.44
CA GLU A 112 -1.73 3.52 -16.36
C GLU A 112 -1.53 2.22 -17.13
N VAL A 113 -0.27 1.75 -17.24
CA VAL A 113 0.04 0.47 -17.89
C VAL A 113 -0.12 -0.67 -16.91
N SER A 114 -1.08 -1.53 -17.17
CA SER A 114 -1.33 -2.73 -16.37
C SER A 114 -1.18 -4.01 -17.19
N VAL A 115 -0.52 -5.00 -16.61
CA VAL A 115 -0.28 -6.32 -17.20
C VAL A 115 -1.08 -7.36 -16.42
N PRO A 116 -1.91 -8.19 -17.08
CA PRO A 116 -2.63 -9.26 -16.40
C PRO A 116 -1.65 -10.24 -15.71
N LEU A 117 -1.94 -10.56 -14.47
CA LEU A 117 -1.17 -11.57 -13.74
C LEU A 117 -1.59 -12.96 -14.19
N PRO A 118 -0.66 -13.90 -14.44
CA PRO A 118 -1.00 -15.30 -14.63
C PRO A 118 -1.71 -15.83 -13.38
N TYR A 119 -2.96 -16.22 -13.49
CA TYR A 119 -3.83 -16.67 -12.38
C TYR A 119 -3.28 -17.91 -11.62
N ALA A 120 -2.34 -18.63 -12.21
CA ALA A 120 -1.68 -19.77 -11.59
C ALA A 120 -0.61 -19.38 -10.53
N ILE A 121 -0.28 -18.09 -10.39
CA ILE A 121 0.73 -17.62 -9.45
C ILE A 121 0.03 -17.10 -8.20
N HIS A 122 0.35 -17.68 -7.04
CA HIS A 122 -0.16 -17.23 -5.76
C HIS A 122 0.63 -16.00 -5.29
N CYS A 123 0.13 -14.83 -5.59
CA CYS A 123 0.72 -13.57 -5.19
C CYS A 123 -0.26 -12.70 -4.40
N LEU A 124 0.26 -11.66 -3.80
CA LEU A 124 -0.50 -10.70 -3.00
C LEU A 124 -0.30 -9.29 -3.54
N PRO A 125 -1.25 -8.37 -3.28
CA PRO A 125 -1.05 -6.96 -3.55
C PRO A 125 0.25 -6.46 -2.90
N GLY A 126 1.03 -5.66 -3.64
CA GLY A 126 2.34 -5.19 -3.20
C GLY A 126 3.52 -6.10 -3.57
N ASP A 127 3.29 -7.34 -4.02
CA ASP A 127 4.37 -8.16 -4.58
C ASP A 127 4.95 -7.50 -5.83
N VAL A 128 6.27 -7.56 -5.97
CA VAL A 128 6.99 -6.95 -7.09
C VAL A 128 7.48 -8.03 -8.04
N PHE A 129 7.16 -7.85 -9.32
CA PHE A 129 7.63 -8.68 -10.41
C PHE A 129 8.41 -7.85 -11.42
N MET A 130 9.40 -8.47 -12.07
CA MET A 130 10.02 -7.90 -13.24
C MET A 130 9.13 -8.11 -14.45
N LEU A 131 8.84 -7.03 -15.15
CA LEU A 131 8.16 -7.03 -16.45
C LEU A 131 9.19 -6.85 -17.55
N ARG A 132 9.02 -7.58 -18.66
CA ARG A 132 9.93 -7.53 -19.80
C ARG A 132 9.17 -7.32 -21.10
N LYS A 133 9.72 -6.53 -22.00
CA LYS A 133 9.09 -6.20 -23.26
C LYS A 133 9.29 -7.32 -24.29
N THR A 134 8.23 -7.68 -24.98
CA THR A 134 8.25 -8.69 -26.04
C THR A 134 8.39 -8.04 -27.42
N VAL A 135 8.74 -8.83 -28.44
CA VAL A 135 8.82 -8.38 -29.85
C VAL A 135 7.52 -7.79 -30.38
N THR A 136 6.37 -8.03 -29.74
CA THR A 136 5.09 -7.39 -30.08
C THR A 136 4.88 -6.05 -29.41
N GLY A 137 5.85 -5.59 -28.63
CA GLY A 137 5.75 -4.35 -27.85
C GLY A 137 4.98 -4.48 -26.53
N ASN A 138 4.40 -5.64 -26.25
CA ASN A 138 3.64 -5.88 -25.02
C ASN A 138 4.58 -6.21 -23.85
N TRP A 139 4.19 -5.81 -22.65
CA TRP A 139 4.83 -6.24 -21.41
C TRP A 139 4.36 -7.66 -21.02
N ARG A 140 5.25 -8.46 -20.51
CA ARG A 140 4.97 -9.76 -19.91
C ARG A 140 5.56 -9.86 -18.52
N VAL A 141 4.93 -10.65 -17.66
CA VAL A 141 5.47 -11.01 -16.35
C VAL A 141 6.66 -11.95 -16.56
N SER A 142 7.78 -11.64 -15.95
CA SER A 142 9.00 -12.44 -15.96
C SER A 142 9.19 -13.10 -14.59
N ASN A 143 10.09 -12.62 -13.79
CA ASN A 143 10.42 -13.23 -12.51
C ASN A 143 9.90 -12.39 -11.33
N PHE A 144 9.69 -13.08 -10.22
CA PHE A 144 9.44 -12.46 -8.94
C PHE A 144 10.69 -11.72 -8.44
N VAL A 145 10.51 -10.50 -7.93
CA VAL A 145 11.59 -9.67 -7.42
C VAL A 145 11.57 -9.63 -5.90
N ALA A 146 10.43 -9.23 -5.31
CA ALA A 146 10.33 -9.06 -3.87
C ALA A 146 8.89 -9.17 -3.36
N ARG A 147 8.76 -9.61 -2.11
CA ARG A 147 7.56 -9.49 -1.27
C ARG A 147 7.94 -8.61 -0.09
N HIS A 148 7.44 -7.37 -0.07
CA HIS A 148 7.77 -6.41 0.97
C HIS A 148 6.87 -6.58 2.20
N GLN A 149 5.60 -6.90 1.98
CA GLN A 149 4.65 -7.13 3.06
C GLN A 149 4.67 -8.60 3.47
N THR A 150 5.24 -8.87 4.65
CA THR A 150 5.37 -10.23 5.21
C THR A 150 4.32 -10.55 6.27
N ARG A 151 3.56 -9.54 6.70
CA ARG A 151 2.48 -9.66 7.69
C ARG A 151 1.18 -9.15 7.14
N TRP A 152 0.10 -9.80 7.49
CA TRP A 152 -1.24 -9.47 7.03
C TRP A 152 -2.26 -9.62 8.15
N VAL A 153 -3.23 -8.71 8.18
CA VAL A 153 -4.41 -8.85 9.02
C VAL A 153 -5.40 -9.77 8.32
N CYS A 154 -5.73 -10.87 8.97
CA CYS A 154 -6.53 -11.95 8.39
C CYS A 154 -7.75 -12.27 9.24
N LYS A 155 -8.66 -13.01 8.63
CA LYS A 155 -9.79 -13.68 9.26
C LYS A 155 -9.85 -15.14 8.85
N LEU A 156 -10.52 -15.95 9.65
CA LEU A 156 -10.81 -17.33 9.29
C LEU A 156 -11.72 -17.38 8.06
N ARG A 157 -11.39 -18.27 7.11
CA ARG A 157 -12.30 -18.65 6.03
C ARG A 157 -13.11 -19.87 6.43
N GLY A 158 -14.43 -19.68 6.50
CA GLY A 158 -15.34 -20.76 6.89
C GLY A 158 -15.44 -20.94 8.40
N ARG A 159 -15.61 -22.19 8.86
CA ARG A 159 -15.80 -22.54 10.27
C ARG A 159 -14.84 -23.66 10.68
N ILE A 160 -14.35 -23.59 11.91
CA ILE A 160 -13.59 -24.67 12.52
C ILE A 160 -14.57 -25.62 13.21
N ARG A 161 -14.38 -26.94 13.05
CA ARG A 161 -15.20 -27.93 13.81
C ARG A 161 -14.99 -27.69 15.29
N ARG A 162 -16.11 -27.60 16.05
CA ARG A 162 -16.11 -27.33 17.48
C ARG A 162 -15.16 -28.26 18.22
N GLY A 163 -14.23 -27.69 18.99
CA GLY A 163 -13.21 -28.44 19.75
C GLY A 163 -11.95 -28.83 18.96
N ARG A 164 -11.83 -28.54 17.66
CA ARG A 164 -10.62 -28.80 16.88
C ARG A 164 -9.59 -27.70 17.16
N ARG A 165 -8.46 -28.08 17.76
CA ARG A 165 -7.32 -27.21 18.06
C ARG A 165 -6.02 -27.66 17.38
N SER A 166 -6.12 -28.52 16.40
CA SER A 166 -4.96 -29.00 15.63
C SER A 166 -5.33 -29.19 14.17
N GLY A 167 -4.36 -29.07 13.30
CA GLY A 167 -4.47 -29.16 11.85
C GLY A 167 -4.55 -27.80 11.17
N ILE A 168 -4.66 -27.82 9.86
CA ILE A 168 -4.62 -26.61 9.03
C ILE A 168 -5.98 -25.93 8.96
N ALA A 169 -6.00 -24.61 9.12
CA ALA A 169 -7.12 -23.74 8.88
C ALA A 169 -6.85 -22.85 7.64
N GLN A 170 -7.89 -22.57 6.88
CA GLN A 170 -7.81 -21.59 5.80
C GLN A 170 -8.10 -20.19 6.35
N VAL A 171 -7.21 -19.26 6.04
CA VAL A 171 -7.34 -17.85 6.41
C VAL A 171 -7.24 -16.98 5.17
N VAL A 172 -7.85 -15.81 5.21
CA VAL A 172 -7.83 -14.84 4.11
C VAL A 172 -7.58 -13.46 4.68
N PRO A 173 -6.90 -12.57 3.95
CA PRO A 173 -6.81 -11.17 4.33
C PRO A 173 -8.19 -10.57 4.57
N ILE A 174 -8.29 -9.69 5.53
CA ILE A 174 -9.55 -9.01 5.84
C ILE A 174 -9.94 -8.03 4.74
N ASN A 175 -8.95 -7.49 4.05
CA ASN A 175 -9.10 -6.62 2.90
C ASN A 175 -9.77 -7.37 1.74
N GLY A 176 -10.93 -6.87 1.31
CA GLY A 176 -11.70 -7.46 0.21
C GLY A 176 -11.03 -7.41 -1.17
N PHE A 177 -9.91 -6.69 -1.31
CA PHE A 177 -9.10 -6.61 -2.55
C PHE A 177 -7.91 -7.57 -2.57
N ALA A 178 -7.80 -8.46 -1.59
CA ALA A 178 -6.77 -9.49 -1.51
C ALA A 178 -7.40 -10.83 -1.08
N PRO A 179 -8.34 -11.43 -1.85
CA PRO A 179 -9.05 -12.65 -1.45
C PRO A 179 -8.18 -13.92 -1.64
N VAL A 180 -6.91 -13.84 -1.26
CA VAL A 180 -5.96 -14.95 -1.39
C VAL A 180 -6.07 -15.87 -0.18
N GLU A 181 -6.26 -17.16 -0.42
CA GLU A 181 -6.31 -18.18 0.63
C GLU A 181 -4.92 -18.56 1.11
N MET A 182 -4.75 -18.58 2.43
CA MET A 182 -3.52 -18.98 3.09
C MET A 182 -3.80 -20.11 4.09
N GLN A 183 -2.80 -20.93 4.37
CA GLN A 183 -2.87 -22.08 5.27
C GLN A 183 -2.18 -21.73 6.59
N MET A 184 -2.87 -21.89 7.70
CA MET A 184 -2.36 -21.63 9.05
C MET A 184 -2.51 -22.87 9.94
N ASP A 185 -1.47 -23.24 10.68
CA ASP A 185 -1.61 -24.31 11.67
C ASP A 185 -2.35 -23.80 12.91
N LEU A 186 -3.38 -24.54 13.31
CA LEU A 186 -4.14 -24.23 14.52
C LEU A 186 -3.35 -24.46 15.81
N ALA A 187 -2.26 -25.22 15.75
CA ALA A 187 -1.38 -25.44 16.90
C ALA A 187 -0.66 -24.16 17.35
N ASP A 188 -0.48 -23.20 16.43
CA ASP A 188 0.16 -21.90 16.72
C ASP A 188 -0.79 -20.89 17.39
N VAL A 189 -2.10 -21.20 17.45
CA VAL A 189 -3.11 -20.28 17.96
C VAL A 189 -3.36 -20.48 19.44
N PRO A 190 -3.24 -19.43 20.28
CA PRO A 190 -3.57 -19.51 21.71
C PRO A 190 -5.01 -19.98 21.94
N ALA A 191 -5.20 -20.71 23.05
CA ALA A 191 -6.46 -21.39 23.34
C ALA A 191 -7.64 -20.44 23.60
N GLU A 192 -7.33 -19.23 24.04
CA GLU A 192 -8.29 -18.15 24.37
C GLU A 192 -8.81 -17.42 23.14
N VAL A 193 -8.12 -17.51 21.99
CA VAL A 193 -8.52 -16.79 20.77
C VAL A 193 -9.72 -17.45 20.10
N ASP A 194 -10.79 -16.69 19.93
CA ASP A 194 -11.97 -17.10 19.15
C ASP A 194 -11.78 -16.73 17.69
N LEU A 195 -11.12 -17.60 16.93
CA LEU A 195 -10.82 -17.36 15.50
C LEU A 195 -12.06 -17.09 14.63
N GLU A 196 -13.26 -17.53 15.05
CA GLU A 196 -14.49 -17.25 14.30
C GLU A 196 -14.91 -15.78 14.38
N LYS A 197 -14.51 -15.10 15.45
CA LYS A 197 -14.80 -13.68 15.67
C LYS A 197 -13.59 -12.78 15.48
N ALA A 198 -12.40 -13.29 15.72
CA ALA A 198 -11.18 -12.52 15.70
C ALA A 198 -10.78 -12.08 14.27
N ALA A 199 -10.21 -10.89 14.20
CA ALA A 199 -9.17 -10.56 13.23
C ALA A 199 -7.82 -10.77 13.90
N PHE A 200 -6.85 -11.27 13.17
CA PHE A 200 -5.54 -11.61 13.70
C PHE A 200 -4.44 -11.35 12.67
N GLU A 201 -3.27 -11.02 13.16
CA GLU A 201 -2.08 -10.86 12.34
C GLU A 201 -1.45 -12.23 12.08
N VAL A 202 -1.06 -12.43 10.82
CA VAL A 202 -0.29 -13.61 10.40
C VAL A 202 1.01 -13.17 9.75
N GLU A 203 2.02 -14.05 9.79
CA GLU A 203 3.32 -13.85 9.15
C GLU A 203 3.63 -15.02 8.21
N PHE A 204 4.19 -14.73 7.02
CA PHE A 204 4.57 -15.76 6.08
C PHE A 204 5.66 -16.68 6.64
N LEU A 205 5.51 -17.98 6.39
CA LEU A 205 6.60 -18.92 6.60
C LEU A 205 7.67 -18.76 5.49
N PRO A 206 8.94 -19.12 5.76
CA PRO A 206 10.04 -18.93 4.82
C PRO A 206 9.80 -19.53 3.43
N GLU A 207 9.14 -20.71 3.36
CA GLU A 207 8.77 -21.38 2.11
C GLU A 207 7.74 -20.62 1.27
N SER A 208 6.98 -19.71 1.90
CA SER A 208 5.94 -18.91 1.25
C SER A 208 6.38 -17.49 0.91
N MET A 209 7.67 -17.17 1.12
CA MET A 209 8.20 -15.83 0.81
C MET A 209 8.30 -15.55 -0.69
N LYS A 210 8.21 -16.58 -1.53
CA LYS A 210 8.19 -16.44 -3.00
C LYS A 210 6.88 -17.02 -3.54
N PRO A 211 6.15 -16.28 -4.39
CA PRO A 211 4.99 -16.84 -5.06
C PRO A 211 5.45 -17.86 -6.11
N GLU A 212 4.97 -19.06 -5.99
CA GLU A 212 5.20 -20.14 -6.96
C GLU A 212 3.87 -20.60 -7.55
N PRO A 213 3.86 -21.04 -8.82
CA PRO A 213 2.66 -21.60 -9.43
C PRO A 213 2.17 -22.84 -8.66
N TYR A 214 0.88 -22.85 -8.33
CA TYR A 214 0.19 -23.96 -7.68
C TYR A 214 0.72 -24.36 -6.28
N VAL A 215 1.55 -23.53 -5.65
CA VAL A 215 2.03 -23.75 -4.28
C VAL A 215 1.16 -22.95 -3.31
N GLU A 216 0.68 -23.63 -2.25
CA GLU A 216 -0.11 -23.01 -1.20
C GLU A 216 0.75 -22.05 -0.37
N ILE A 217 0.13 -20.99 0.13
CA ILE A 217 0.79 -20.00 0.99
C ILE A 217 0.58 -20.44 2.43
N PHE A 218 1.68 -20.67 3.14
CA PHE A 218 1.68 -21.04 4.56
C PHE A 218 2.05 -19.82 5.42
N VAL A 219 1.29 -19.64 6.49
CA VAL A 219 1.46 -18.56 7.45
C VAL A 219 1.37 -19.08 8.88
N ARG A 220 1.98 -18.36 9.82
CA ARG A 220 1.82 -18.59 11.25
C ARG A 220 1.01 -17.47 11.89
N PHE A 221 0.29 -17.81 12.95
CA PHE A 221 -0.39 -16.84 13.81
C PHE A 221 0.66 -15.98 14.56
N VAL A 222 0.41 -14.66 14.63
CA VAL A 222 1.27 -13.73 15.38
C VAL A 222 0.54 -13.24 16.62
N LYS A 223 -0.60 -12.59 16.44
CA LYS A 223 -1.42 -12.05 17.55
C LYS A 223 -2.86 -11.80 17.12
N GLU A 224 -3.76 -11.80 18.09
CA GLU A 224 -5.10 -11.26 17.90
C GLU A 224 -5.04 -9.73 17.80
N ILE A 225 -5.79 -9.15 16.86
CA ILE A 225 -5.92 -7.71 16.66
C ILE A 225 -7.20 -7.21 17.33
N GLY A 226 -8.31 -7.90 17.14
CA GLY A 226 -9.59 -7.50 17.73
C GLY A 226 -10.77 -8.35 17.25
N ASN A 227 -11.91 -8.12 17.85
CA ASN A 227 -13.16 -8.78 17.47
C ASN A 227 -13.81 -8.01 16.30
N ARG A 228 -14.04 -8.70 15.18
CA ARG A 228 -14.65 -8.14 13.95
C ARG A 228 -16.12 -7.68 14.12
N PHE A 229 -16.74 -7.99 15.23
CA PHE A 229 -18.12 -7.64 15.55
C PHE A 229 -18.22 -6.61 16.67
N ASP A 230 -17.10 -6.04 17.09
CA ASP A 230 -17.00 -4.99 18.09
C ASP A 230 -16.50 -3.70 17.42
N PRO A 231 -17.18 -2.55 17.58
CA PRO A 231 -16.75 -1.27 17.01
C PRO A 231 -15.31 -0.89 17.37
N LEU A 232 -14.86 -1.15 18.60
CA LEU A 232 -13.47 -0.91 18.99
C LEU A 232 -12.51 -1.90 18.31
N GLY A 233 -12.94 -3.13 18.09
CA GLY A 233 -12.19 -4.12 17.31
C GLY A 233 -12.03 -3.71 15.86
N GLU A 234 -13.05 -3.11 15.24
CA GLU A 234 -12.96 -2.59 13.86
C GLU A 234 -11.92 -1.48 13.72
N ILE A 235 -11.82 -0.58 14.72
CA ILE A 235 -10.79 0.46 14.75
C ILE A 235 -9.39 -0.16 14.83
N ALA A 236 -9.18 -1.14 15.73
CA ALA A 236 -7.91 -1.84 15.86
C ALA A 236 -7.53 -2.58 14.56
N ILE A 237 -8.50 -3.20 13.90
CA ILE A 237 -8.34 -3.88 12.62
C ILE A 237 -7.92 -2.90 11.52
N ALA A 238 -8.63 -1.78 11.39
CA ALA A 238 -8.31 -0.76 10.39
C ALA A 238 -6.92 -0.16 10.66
N SER A 239 -6.61 0.13 11.91
CA SER A 239 -5.28 0.63 12.30
C SER A 239 -4.16 -0.34 11.92
N ALA A 240 -4.36 -1.63 12.16
CA ALA A 240 -3.38 -2.66 11.80
C ALA A 240 -3.30 -2.91 10.28
N GLU A 241 -4.43 -2.83 9.56
CA GLU A 241 -4.47 -3.02 8.10
C GLU A 241 -3.72 -1.92 7.35
N TYR A 242 -3.79 -0.69 7.84
CA TYR A 242 -3.13 0.48 7.25
C TYR A 242 -1.79 0.81 7.91
N ASP A 243 -1.30 -0.04 8.81
CA ASP A 243 -0.03 0.15 9.56
C ASP A 243 0.03 1.52 10.24
N LEU A 244 -1.10 1.94 10.84
CA LEU A 244 -1.15 3.23 11.52
C LEU A 244 -0.32 3.18 12.80
N PRO A 245 0.55 4.16 13.04
CA PRO A 245 1.35 4.25 14.27
C PRO A 245 0.46 4.69 15.45
N VAL A 246 -0.28 3.76 16.06
CA VAL A 246 -1.25 4.05 17.12
C VAL A 246 -0.54 4.55 18.39
N GLU A 247 0.58 3.94 18.76
CA GLU A 247 1.33 4.30 19.96
C GLU A 247 2.42 5.35 19.66
N PHE A 248 2.62 6.28 20.56
CA PHE A 248 3.76 7.20 20.52
C PHE A 248 5.00 6.53 21.08
N SER A 249 6.18 6.97 20.61
CA SER A 249 7.44 6.56 21.21
C SER A 249 7.55 7.08 22.66
N ALA A 250 8.23 6.33 23.52
CA ALA A 250 8.46 6.77 24.91
C ALA A 250 9.16 8.14 24.97
N ALA A 251 10.10 8.39 24.04
CA ALA A 251 10.83 9.65 23.98
C ALA A 251 9.91 10.84 23.62
N ALA A 252 8.95 10.66 22.72
CA ALA A 252 7.97 11.70 22.38
C ALA A 252 7.00 11.97 23.54
N LEU A 253 6.58 10.91 24.25
CA LEU A 253 5.74 11.06 25.44
C LEU A 253 6.48 11.79 26.57
N ASP A 254 7.74 11.47 26.81
CA ASP A 254 8.57 12.12 27.82
C ASP A 254 8.78 13.60 27.47
N GLU A 255 9.05 13.92 26.19
CA GLU A 255 9.17 15.30 25.71
C GLU A 255 7.86 16.08 25.91
N ALA A 256 6.72 15.48 25.51
CA ALA A 256 5.41 16.09 25.71
C ALA A 256 5.12 16.35 27.20
N GLN A 257 5.45 15.38 28.07
CA GLN A 257 5.22 15.49 29.51
C GLN A 257 6.08 16.62 30.15
N ALA A 258 7.26 16.86 29.62
CA ALA A 258 8.17 17.93 30.11
C ALA A 258 7.69 19.36 29.74
N LEU A 259 6.75 19.48 28.78
CA LEU A 259 6.15 20.78 28.44
C LEU A 259 5.30 21.31 29.61
N PRO A 260 5.18 22.65 29.77
CA PRO A 260 4.25 23.23 30.74
C PRO A 260 2.80 22.89 30.41
N ASP A 261 1.91 22.95 31.36
CA ASP A 261 0.46 22.71 31.14
C ASP A 261 -0.24 23.96 30.60
N GLU A 262 0.32 25.14 30.79
CA GLU A 262 -0.23 26.45 30.38
C GLU A 262 0.86 27.33 29.76
N VAL A 263 0.44 28.31 28.97
CA VAL A 263 1.32 29.35 28.44
C VAL A 263 1.76 30.26 29.61
N ASP A 264 3.09 30.42 29.79
CA ASP A 264 3.61 31.38 30.77
C ASP A 264 3.41 32.82 30.27
N PRO A 265 2.55 33.62 30.93
CA PRO A 265 2.28 35.00 30.50
C PRO A 265 3.51 35.91 30.54
N LYS A 266 4.58 35.52 31.27
CA LYS A 266 5.84 36.28 31.41
C LYS A 266 6.85 35.92 30.35
N ASN A 267 6.69 34.80 29.68
CA ASN A 267 7.64 34.27 28.70
C ASN A 267 7.07 34.15 27.28
N MET A 268 6.33 35.17 26.85
CA MET A 268 5.70 35.20 25.52
C MET A 268 6.66 35.67 24.40
N GLY A 269 7.88 36.06 24.76
CA GLY A 269 8.90 36.54 23.82
C GLY A 269 8.47 37.86 23.11
N ARG A 270 8.64 37.90 21.78
CA ARG A 270 8.27 39.09 20.96
C ARG A 270 6.87 38.97 20.35
N ARG A 271 5.97 38.17 20.93
CA ARG A 271 4.63 37.97 20.43
C ARG A 271 3.74 39.19 20.63
N VAL A 272 2.89 39.45 19.65
CA VAL A 272 1.88 40.50 19.76
C VAL A 272 0.79 40.01 20.73
N ASP A 273 0.43 40.87 21.69
CA ASP A 273 -0.67 40.57 22.60
C ASP A 273 -2.02 40.90 21.93
N LEU A 274 -2.80 39.86 21.65
CA LEU A 274 -4.13 39.99 21.04
C LEU A 274 -5.21 39.37 21.96
N ARG A 275 -4.96 39.24 23.26
CA ARG A 275 -5.89 38.62 24.20
C ARG A 275 -7.20 39.38 24.37
N ASP A 276 -7.17 40.69 24.14
CA ASP A 276 -8.38 41.55 24.16
C ASP A 276 -9.23 41.46 22.88
N ILE A 277 -8.72 40.80 21.83
CA ILE A 277 -9.48 40.60 20.60
C ILE A 277 -10.38 39.35 20.77
N PRO A 278 -11.70 39.48 20.51
CA PRO A 278 -12.62 38.38 20.74
C PRO A 278 -12.56 37.32 19.62
N PHE A 279 -11.48 36.58 19.58
CA PHE A 279 -11.34 35.41 18.75
C PHE A 279 -12.34 34.33 19.13
N VAL A 280 -12.83 33.59 18.15
CA VAL A 280 -13.68 32.41 18.34
C VAL A 280 -13.16 31.26 17.48
N THR A 281 -13.35 30.02 17.94
CA THR A 281 -13.15 28.82 17.14
C THR A 281 -14.51 28.33 16.60
N ILE A 282 -14.54 27.72 15.39
CA ILE A 282 -15.76 27.23 14.74
C ILE A 282 -15.50 25.84 14.17
N ASP A 283 -15.99 24.81 14.86
CA ASP A 283 -15.70 23.41 14.56
C ASP A 283 -16.93 22.51 14.68
N GLY A 284 -16.75 21.21 14.48
CA GLY A 284 -17.77 20.21 14.77
C GLY A 284 -18.06 20.08 16.26
N GLU A 285 -19.23 19.55 16.62
CA GLU A 285 -19.67 19.41 18.01
C GLU A 285 -18.69 18.57 18.87
N ASP A 286 -18.06 17.55 18.28
CA ASP A 286 -17.18 16.60 18.97
C ASP A 286 -15.69 16.97 18.89
N ALA A 287 -15.32 18.05 18.19
CA ALA A 287 -13.93 18.50 18.05
C ALA A 287 -13.33 18.89 19.42
N ARG A 288 -12.04 18.57 19.60
CA ARG A 288 -11.26 18.92 20.81
C ARG A 288 -9.93 19.59 20.47
N ASP A 289 -9.51 19.49 19.24
CA ASP A 289 -8.28 20.01 18.66
C ASP A 289 -8.62 21.21 17.76
N PHE A 290 -8.71 22.38 18.38
CA PHE A 290 -9.04 23.63 17.69
C PHE A 290 -7.76 24.25 17.15
N ASP A 291 -7.46 24.02 15.87
CA ASP A 291 -6.21 24.48 15.24
C ASP A 291 -6.27 25.95 14.85
N ASP A 292 -7.46 26.49 14.56
CA ASP A 292 -7.66 27.86 14.12
C ASP A 292 -8.72 28.61 14.92
N ALA A 293 -8.50 29.91 15.05
CA ALA A 293 -9.47 30.85 15.60
C ALA A 293 -9.54 32.09 14.71
N VAL A 294 -10.74 32.65 14.59
CA VAL A 294 -11.01 33.76 13.70
C VAL A 294 -11.59 34.97 14.43
N TYR A 295 -11.28 36.12 13.92
CA TYR A 295 -11.94 37.38 14.25
C TYR A 295 -12.11 38.25 12.99
N CYS A 296 -13.26 38.86 12.83
CA CYS A 296 -13.47 39.83 11.79
C CYS A 296 -14.18 41.10 12.27
N ALA A 297 -13.83 42.23 11.71
CA ALA A 297 -14.48 43.50 11.99
C ALA A 297 -14.55 44.36 10.72
N ARG A 298 -15.65 45.09 10.58
CA ARG A 298 -15.74 46.12 9.54
C ARG A 298 -14.84 47.29 9.91
N VAL A 299 -14.06 47.74 8.96
CA VAL A 299 -13.25 48.96 9.05
C VAL A 299 -13.84 50.03 8.14
N GLU A 300 -13.22 51.19 8.07
CA GLU A 300 -13.69 52.31 7.21
C GLU A 300 -13.75 51.90 5.72
N ASP A 301 -14.59 52.57 4.96
CA ASP A 301 -14.80 52.39 3.51
C ASP A 301 -15.35 50.97 3.12
N GLY A 302 -16.08 50.32 4.03
CA GLY A 302 -16.73 49.03 3.75
C GLY A 302 -15.79 47.80 3.70
N ARG A 303 -14.51 48.00 3.98
CA ARG A 303 -13.52 46.94 4.08
C ARG A 303 -13.72 46.12 5.35
N THR A 304 -13.19 44.89 5.35
CA THR A 304 -13.21 44.00 6.49
C THR A 304 -11.78 43.68 6.91
N ARG A 305 -11.45 43.83 8.18
CA ARG A 305 -10.24 43.28 8.76
C ARG A 305 -10.55 41.86 9.23
N LEU A 306 -9.79 40.90 8.74
CA LEU A 306 -9.88 39.50 9.11
C LEU A 306 -8.57 39.07 9.79
N LEU A 307 -8.67 38.53 10.98
CA LEU A 307 -7.55 37.85 11.67
C LEU A 307 -7.82 36.36 11.71
N VAL A 308 -6.85 35.56 11.25
CA VAL A 308 -6.84 34.11 11.36
C VAL A 308 -5.65 33.73 12.22
N ALA A 309 -5.90 33.15 13.37
CA ALA A 309 -4.90 32.71 14.31
C ALA A 309 -4.79 31.18 14.24
N ILE A 310 -3.61 30.65 13.90
CA ILE A 310 -3.31 29.23 13.86
C ILE A 310 -2.43 28.88 15.05
N ALA A 311 -2.67 27.77 15.71
CA ALA A 311 -1.86 27.25 16.80
C ALA A 311 -0.39 27.18 16.40
N ASP A 312 0.52 27.79 17.20
CA ASP A 312 1.96 27.79 16.92
C ASP A 312 2.60 26.49 17.44
N VAL A 313 2.30 25.39 16.76
CA VAL A 313 2.85 24.06 17.06
C VAL A 313 4.39 24.06 17.04
N SER A 314 5.00 24.87 16.16
CA SER A 314 6.47 24.99 16.04
C SER A 314 7.16 25.56 17.28
N HIS A 315 6.41 26.24 18.15
CA HIS A 315 6.90 26.65 19.44
C HIS A 315 7.25 25.47 20.36
N TYR A 316 6.47 24.41 20.28
CA TYR A 316 6.60 23.23 21.14
C TYR A 316 7.37 22.10 20.45
N VAL A 317 7.05 21.79 19.21
CA VAL A 317 7.66 20.72 18.42
C VAL A 317 8.86 21.27 17.67
N LYS A 318 10.06 20.83 18.05
CA LYS A 318 11.31 21.31 17.47
C LYS A 318 11.82 20.34 16.41
N PRO A 319 12.36 20.85 15.26
CA PRO A 319 12.89 20.00 14.21
C PRO A 319 13.91 18.98 14.73
N GLY A 320 13.72 17.71 14.40
CA GLY A 320 14.58 16.58 14.80
C GLY A 320 14.41 16.09 16.24
N ALA A 321 13.55 16.73 17.04
CA ALA A 321 13.20 16.25 18.38
C ALA A 321 12.26 15.03 18.33
N PRO A 322 12.12 14.23 19.40
CA PRO A 322 11.27 13.04 19.41
C PRO A 322 9.82 13.30 18.96
N LEU A 323 9.21 14.40 19.37
CA LEU A 323 7.86 14.80 18.93
C LEU A 323 7.79 15.02 17.41
N ASP A 324 8.81 15.67 16.83
CA ASP A 324 8.87 15.91 15.39
C ASP A 324 9.05 14.60 14.61
N VAL A 325 9.90 13.70 15.11
CA VAL A 325 10.13 12.39 14.49
C VAL A 325 8.83 11.56 14.46
N ASP A 326 8.13 11.48 15.58
CA ASP A 326 6.84 10.77 15.65
C ASP A 326 5.78 11.45 14.76
N ALA A 327 5.71 12.78 14.77
CA ALA A 327 4.77 13.53 13.94
C ALA A 327 5.01 13.32 12.43
N GLN A 328 6.27 13.24 11.99
CA GLN A 328 6.61 12.94 10.59
C GLN A 328 6.16 11.54 10.18
N GLN A 329 6.31 10.54 11.06
CA GLN A 329 5.84 9.18 10.80
C GLN A 329 4.33 9.08 10.73
N ARG A 330 3.61 9.83 11.57
CA ARG A 330 2.15 9.87 11.61
C ARG A 330 1.54 10.67 10.47
N ALA A 331 2.22 11.72 10.02
CA ALA A 331 1.86 12.64 8.95
C ALA A 331 0.57 13.44 9.18
N THR A 332 -0.46 12.86 9.79
CA THR A 332 -1.77 13.48 10.08
C THR A 332 -2.46 12.78 11.25
N SER A 333 -3.47 13.40 11.84
CA SER A 333 -4.42 12.70 12.70
C SER A 333 -5.38 11.86 11.85
N VAL A 334 -5.77 10.67 12.34
CA VAL A 334 -6.74 9.79 11.70
C VAL A 334 -7.97 9.69 12.57
N TYR A 335 -9.12 10.13 12.03
CA TYR A 335 -10.39 10.20 12.76
C TYR A 335 -11.27 8.99 12.44
N PHE A 336 -11.67 8.28 13.47
CA PHE A 336 -12.67 7.21 13.45
C PHE A 336 -13.97 7.70 14.11
N PRO A 337 -15.12 7.06 13.86
CA PRO A 337 -16.39 7.50 14.45
C PRO A 337 -16.41 7.61 15.99
N ALA A 338 -15.59 6.83 16.70
CA ALA A 338 -15.56 6.81 18.16
C ALA A 338 -14.16 7.01 18.77
N SER A 339 -13.15 7.31 17.96
CA SER A 339 -11.75 7.39 18.40
C SER A 339 -10.91 8.20 17.40
N VAL A 340 -9.76 8.68 17.85
CA VAL A 340 -8.77 9.38 17.02
C VAL A 340 -7.41 8.77 17.27
N VAL A 341 -6.64 8.55 16.21
CA VAL A 341 -5.20 8.33 16.28
C VAL A 341 -4.52 9.68 15.98
N PRO A 342 -4.14 10.45 17.01
CA PRO A 342 -3.72 11.83 16.83
C PRO A 342 -2.28 11.92 16.30
N MET A 343 -1.98 12.97 15.52
CA MET A 343 -0.63 13.24 15.02
C MET A 343 0.34 13.62 16.16
N LEU A 344 -0.14 14.31 17.18
CA LEU A 344 0.61 14.74 18.36
C LEU A 344 -0.04 14.20 19.64
N PRO A 345 0.71 13.99 20.73
CA PRO A 345 0.13 13.61 22.02
C PRO A 345 -0.96 14.57 22.48
N GLU A 346 -2.00 14.07 23.17
CA GLU A 346 -3.17 14.86 23.60
C GLU A 346 -2.80 16.10 24.42
N LYS A 347 -1.69 16.10 25.16
CA LYS A 347 -1.19 17.26 25.88
C LYS A 347 -0.91 18.46 24.95
N LEU A 348 -0.56 18.18 23.69
CA LEU A 348 -0.43 19.21 22.65
C LEU A 348 -1.72 19.36 21.86
N SER A 349 -2.21 18.27 21.22
CA SER A 349 -3.33 18.37 20.27
C SER A 349 -4.62 18.87 20.90
N ASN A 350 -4.97 18.40 22.10
CA ASN A 350 -6.17 18.84 22.84
C ASN A 350 -5.85 19.91 23.90
N GLY A 351 -4.55 20.13 24.20
CA GLY A 351 -4.05 21.01 25.23
C GLY A 351 -3.42 22.29 24.69
N LEU A 352 -2.06 22.35 24.71
CA LEU A 352 -1.29 23.58 24.42
C LEU A 352 -1.49 24.10 22.99
N CYS A 353 -1.73 23.24 22.00
CA CYS A 353 -1.97 23.63 20.60
C CYS A 353 -3.47 23.76 20.28
N SER A 354 -4.38 23.34 21.16
CA SER A 354 -5.81 23.59 20.95
C SER A 354 -6.20 24.97 21.44
N LEU A 355 -6.82 25.77 20.57
CA LEU A 355 -7.25 27.16 20.88
C LEU A 355 -8.52 27.18 21.73
N ASN A 356 -8.49 26.45 22.85
CA ASN A 356 -9.58 26.35 23.79
C ASN A 356 -10.05 27.71 24.31
N PRO A 357 -11.36 27.90 24.55
CA PRO A 357 -11.87 29.14 25.10
C PRO A 357 -11.41 29.37 26.56
N GLY A 358 -11.21 30.62 26.90
CA GLY A 358 -10.90 31.03 28.27
C GLY A 358 -9.45 30.78 28.73
N VAL A 359 -8.54 30.45 27.82
CA VAL A 359 -7.12 30.23 28.11
C VAL A 359 -6.21 30.91 27.09
N ASP A 360 -5.01 31.29 27.52
CA ASP A 360 -4.01 31.89 26.63
C ASP A 360 -3.40 30.82 25.72
N ARG A 361 -3.21 31.15 24.42
CA ARG A 361 -2.59 30.27 23.43
C ARG A 361 -1.62 31.02 22.54
N LEU A 362 -0.51 30.36 22.23
CA LEU A 362 0.49 30.85 21.30
C LEU A 362 0.06 30.55 19.87
N THR A 363 0.08 31.58 19.03
CA THR A 363 -0.41 31.50 17.66
C THR A 363 0.53 32.17 16.67
N MET A 364 0.39 31.79 15.42
CA MET A 364 0.81 32.55 14.24
C MET A 364 -0.43 33.16 13.61
N VAL A 365 -0.46 34.47 13.48
CA VAL A 365 -1.62 35.22 12.99
C VAL A 365 -1.38 35.73 11.59
N CYS A 366 -2.36 35.51 10.72
CA CYS A 366 -2.55 36.24 9.48
C CYS A 366 -3.55 37.37 9.74
N ASP A 367 -3.13 38.62 9.59
CA ASP A 367 -3.95 39.82 9.74
C ASP A 367 -4.11 40.44 8.37
N ALA A 368 -5.32 40.39 7.81
CA ALA A 368 -5.63 40.80 6.44
C ALA A 368 -6.71 41.85 6.38
N VAL A 369 -6.59 42.75 5.40
CA VAL A 369 -7.64 43.70 5.00
C VAL A 369 -8.23 43.27 3.67
N ILE A 370 -9.55 43.09 3.65
CA ILE A 370 -10.32 42.58 2.52
C ILE A 370 -11.26 43.69 2.03
N ASP A 371 -11.25 43.94 0.73
CA ASP A 371 -12.14 44.91 0.09
C ASP A 371 -13.60 44.43 0.00
N PRO A 372 -14.57 45.30 -0.38
CA PRO A 372 -15.97 44.88 -0.52
C PRO A 372 -16.21 43.81 -1.60
N GLU A 373 -15.29 43.64 -2.55
CA GLU A 373 -15.34 42.64 -3.61
C GLU A 373 -14.69 41.30 -3.18
N GLY A 374 -14.18 41.22 -1.93
CA GLY A 374 -13.58 39.99 -1.36
C GLY A 374 -12.10 39.78 -1.73
N ARG A 375 -11.41 40.80 -2.25
CA ARG A 375 -9.98 40.71 -2.58
C ARG A 375 -9.13 41.18 -1.40
N THR A 376 -8.01 40.50 -1.14
CA THR A 376 -7.05 40.91 -0.12
C THR A 376 -6.22 42.10 -0.60
N GLU A 377 -6.36 43.25 0.06
CA GLU A 377 -5.60 44.49 -0.24
C GLU A 377 -4.25 44.50 0.47
N ALA A 378 -4.21 44.03 1.73
CA ALA A 378 -3.01 44.00 2.53
C ALA A 378 -3.07 42.81 3.49
N TYR A 379 -1.91 42.26 3.84
CA TYR A 379 -1.78 41.24 4.87
C TYR A 379 -0.41 41.27 5.55
N GLN A 380 -0.35 40.73 6.74
CA GLN A 380 0.90 40.51 7.47
C GLN A 380 0.79 39.26 8.31
N PHE A 381 1.96 38.58 8.57
CA PHE A 381 2.07 37.44 9.46
C PHE A 381 2.95 37.78 10.65
N TYR A 382 2.50 37.41 11.84
CA TYR A 382 3.30 37.61 13.05
C TYR A 382 2.92 36.61 14.16
N PRO A 383 3.87 36.25 15.02
CA PRO A 383 3.56 35.46 16.20
C PRO A 383 2.77 36.30 17.21
N ALA A 384 1.72 35.70 17.77
CA ALA A 384 0.85 36.35 18.74
C ALA A 384 0.51 35.45 19.92
N VAL A 385 -0.08 36.06 20.93
CA VAL A 385 -0.82 35.38 21.99
C VAL A 385 -2.28 35.82 21.89
N ILE A 386 -3.18 34.84 21.90
CA ILE A 386 -4.63 35.07 21.89
C ILE A 386 -5.29 34.45 23.13
N HIS A 387 -6.51 34.92 23.41
CA HIS A 387 -7.41 34.35 24.41
C HIS A 387 -8.75 34.12 23.73
N SER A 388 -9.03 32.87 23.29
CA SER A 388 -10.29 32.58 22.59
C SER A 388 -11.47 32.83 23.52
N HIS A 389 -12.46 33.62 23.06
CA HIS A 389 -13.60 34.00 23.88
C HIS A 389 -14.72 32.97 23.86
N ALA A 390 -14.85 32.22 22.77
CA ALA A 390 -15.89 31.22 22.64
C ALA A 390 -15.47 30.12 21.67
N ARG A 391 -15.94 28.90 21.96
CA ARG A 391 -16.04 27.82 21.00
C ARG A 391 -17.45 27.82 20.42
N LEU A 392 -17.54 27.98 19.09
CA LEU A 392 -18.77 27.87 18.33
C LEU A 392 -18.76 26.57 17.53
N THR A 393 -19.97 26.12 17.14
CA THR A 393 -20.09 24.97 16.22
C THR A 393 -20.57 25.42 14.86
N TYR A 394 -20.28 24.62 13.82
CA TYR A 394 -20.81 24.90 12.47
C TYR A 394 -22.33 25.05 12.47
N THR A 395 -23.04 24.24 13.24
CA THR A 395 -24.50 24.31 13.38
C THR A 395 -24.95 25.63 13.99
N GLN A 396 -24.27 26.14 15.04
CA GLN A 396 -24.58 27.39 15.68
C GLN A 396 -24.36 28.60 14.74
N VAL A 397 -23.23 28.61 14.04
CA VAL A 397 -22.89 29.71 13.12
C VAL A 397 -23.79 29.70 11.88
N TRP A 398 -24.17 28.54 11.39
CA TRP A 398 -25.12 28.42 10.27
C TRP A 398 -26.54 28.88 10.64
N GLY A 399 -26.94 28.73 11.89
CA GLY A 399 -28.28 29.11 12.39
C GLY A 399 -28.42 30.57 12.84
N ALA A 400 -27.31 31.34 12.88
CA ALA A 400 -27.27 32.72 13.28
C ALA A 400 -27.43 33.67 12.06
#